data_e0c08b8ac66b5e5faf9e84a92e0aefa7
#
_entry.id   e0c08b8ac66b5e5faf9e84a92e0aefa7
#
_cell.length_a   1.000
_cell.length_b   1.000
_cell.length_c   1.000
_cell.angle_alpha   90.00
_cell.angle_beta   90.00
_cell.angle_gamma   90.00
#
_symmetry.space_group_name_H-M   'P 1'
#
loop_
_entity.id
_entity.type
_entity.pdbx_description
1 polymer ?
#
loop_
_entity_poly.entity_id
_entity_poly.type
_entity_poly.pdbx_seq_one_letter_code
_entity_poly.pdbx_strand_id
1 'polypeptide(L)'
;HIVLDFYVVGEERTVWTLIKKSFADTVSTVRMVYESLIGLVTGRFGFNELAGPVGTAQAVTQVASAGLESSFGDAVNNILYIMLIISVNLGIVNLLPLPALDGGRIVFLLIEAIFRRPVPARYERWVHAGGFALFLCLMVAVTFNDIARIVTGG
;
A
#
# COMPACT_ATOMS: atom_id res chain seq x y z
N HIS A 1 28.36 -24.69 8.89
CA HIS A 1 28.38 -23.78 7.73
C HIS A 1 27.38 -24.32 6.70
N ILE A 2 26.20 -23.74 6.65
CA ILE A 2 25.23 -23.99 5.56
C ILE A 2 25.61 -23.01 4.45
N VAL A 3 26.23 -23.52 3.38
CA VAL A 3 26.45 -22.74 2.17
C VAL A 3 25.15 -22.85 1.37
N LEU A 4 24.39 -21.77 1.34
CA LEU A 4 23.22 -21.67 0.45
C LEU A 4 23.73 -21.22 -0.92
N ASP A 5 23.90 -22.18 -1.83
CA ASP A 5 24.19 -21.93 -3.24
C ASP A 5 22.91 -21.41 -3.92
N PHE A 6 22.80 -20.10 -4.05
CA PHE A 6 21.76 -19.50 -4.87
C PHE A 6 22.21 -19.50 -6.33
N TYR A 7 21.69 -20.40 -7.12
CA TYR A 7 21.78 -20.31 -8.58
C TYR A 7 20.83 -19.24 -9.06
N VAL A 8 21.37 -18.06 -9.40
CA VAL A 8 20.62 -17.05 -10.14
C VAL A 8 20.54 -17.53 -11.59
N VAL A 9 19.43 -18.19 -11.95
CA VAL A 9 19.14 -18.52 -13.35
C VAL A 9 18.86 -17.20 -14.06
N GLY A 10 19.78 -16.77 -14.93
CA GLY A 10 19.59 -15.60 -15.77
C GLY A 10 18.44 -15.85 -16.74
N GLU A 11 17.29 -15.27 -16.46
CA GLU A 11 16.13 -15.31 -17.35
C GLU A 11 16.40 -14.45 -18.58
N GLU A 12 16.18 -15.00 -19.79
CA GLU A 12 16.34 -14.23 -21.02
C GLU A 12 15.44 -13.00 -21.01
N ARG A 13 16.02 -11.82 -21.24
CA ARG A 13 15.32 -10.52 -21.23
C ARG A 13 14.49 -10.35 -22.52
N THR A 14 13.44 -11.13 -22.65
CA THR A 14 12.46 -10.99 -23.74
C THR A 14 11.33 -10.08 -23.28
N VAL A 15 10.75 -9.28 -24.17
CA VAL A 15 9.59 -8.42 -23.85
C VAL A 15 8.44 -9.24 -23.21
N TRP A 16 8.26 -10.47 -23.64
CA TRP A 16 7.24 -11.37 -23.10
C TRP A 16 7.54 -11.82 -21.66
N THR A 17 8.81 -12.10 -21.32
CA THR A 17 9.22 -12.43 -19.95
C THR A 17 9.07 -11.22 -19.02
N LEU A 18 9.37 -10.01 -19.51
CA LEU A 18 9.15 -8.77 -18.76
C LEU A 18 7.65 -8.54 -18.45
N ILE A 19 6.76 -8.70 -19.43
CA ILE A 19 5.31 -8.56 -19.22
C ILE A 19 4.80 -9.58 -18.22
N LYS A 20 5.17 -10.87 -18.38
CA LYS A 20 4.78 -11.93 -17.44
C LYS A 20 5.27 -11.64 -16.01
N LYS A 21 6.53 -11.24 -15.89
CA LYS A 21 7.12 -10.94 -14.58
C LYS A 21 6.44 -9.73 -13.94
N SER A 22 6.24 -8.63 -14.67
CA SER A 22 5.53 -7.46 -14.17
C SER A 22 4.11 -7.79 -13.73
N PHE A 23 3.40 -8.64 -14.46
CA PHE A 23 2.07 -9.11 -14.07
C PHE A 23 2.12 -9.99 -12.79
N ALA A 24 3.06 -10.94 -12.72
CA ALA A 24 3.24 -11.79 -11.56
C ALA A 24 3.62 -10.98 -10.31
N ASP A 25 4.53 -10.01 -10.45
CA ASP A 25 4.95 -9.11 -9.36
C ASP A 25 3.77 -8.25 -8.89
N THR A 26 2.95 -7.74 -9.81
CA THR A 26 1.73 -7.00 -9.47
C THR A 26 0.75 -7.88 -8.69
N VAL A 27 0.46 -9.10 -9.16
CA VAL A 27 -0.44 -10.03 -8.46
C VAL A 27 0.10 -10.40 -7.08
N SER A 28 1.40 -10.63 -6.97
CA SER A 28 2.06 -10.92 -5.68
C SER A 28 1.95 -9.75 -4.71
N THR A 29 2.13 -8.52 -5.21
CA THR A 29 1.99 -7.30 -4.41
C THR A 29 0.54 -7.12 -3.94
N VAL A 30 -0.43 -7.32 -4.83
CA VAL A 30 -1.86 -7.29 -4.48
C VAL A 30 -2.17 -8.27 -3.35
N ARG A 31 -1.70 -9.51 -3.49
CA ARG A 31 -1.87 -10.55 -2.47
C ARG A 31 -1.24 -10.15 -1.14
N MET A 32 -0.02 -9.64 -1.16
CA MET A 32 0.70 -9.17 0.04
C MET A 32 -0.08 -8.06 0.75
N VAL A 33 -0.65 -7.10 0.01
CA VAL A 33 -1.46 -6.03 0.59
C VAL A 33 -2.73 -6.60 1.26
N TYR A 34 -3.43 -7.53 0.60
CA TYR A 34 -4.60 -8.18 1.22
C TYR A 34 -4.24 -8.97 2.48
N GLU A 35 -3.15 -9.73 2.47
CA GLU A 35 -2.68 -10.46 3.65
C GLU A 35 -2.31 -9.51 4.79
N SER A 36 -1.69 -8.37 4.48
CA SER A 36 -1.35 -7.31 5.45
C SER A 36 -2.61 -6.68 6.05
N LEU A 37 -3.62 -6.37 5.24
CA LEU A 37 -4.90 -5.82 5.71
C LEU A 37 -5.64 -6.82 6.61
N ILE A 38 -5.67 -8.10 6.22
CA ILE A 38 -6.26 -9.16 7.04
C ILE A 38 -5.47 -9.29 8.36
N GLY A 39 -4.14 -9.24 8.31
CA GLY A 39 -3.28 -9.27 9.48
C GLY A 39 -3.55 -8.12 10.45
N LEU A 40 -3.78 -6.92 9.91
CA LEU A 40 -4.13 -5.74 10.71
C LEU A 40 -5.50 -5.90 11.38
N VAL A 41 -6.52 -6.33 10.63
CA VAL A 41 -7.89 -6.53 11.16
C VAL A 41 -7.94 -7.67 12.17
N THR A 42 -7.15 -8.71 11.98
CA THR A 42 -7.07 -9.87 12.90
C THR A 42 -6.14 -9.63 14.10
N GLY A 43 -5.50 -8.46 14.19
CA GLY A 43 -4.59 -8.11 15.28
C GLY A 43 -3.25 -8.86 15.23
N ARG A 44 -2.89 -9.45 14.11
CA ARG A 44 -1.56 -10.08 13.91
C ARG A 44 -0.45 -9.03 13.81
N PHE A 45 -0.78 -7.86 13.27
CA PHE A 45 0.11 -6.71 13.19
C PHE A 45 -0.34 -5.64 14.17
N GLY A 46 0.61 -5.07 14.89
CA GLY A 46 0.35 -3.94 15.80
C GLY A 46 0.29 -2.61 15.04
N PHE A 47 -0.33 -1.61 15.65
CA PHE A 47 -0.31 -0.24 15.10
C PHE A 47 1.11 0.29 14.90
N ASN A 48 2.08 -0.22 15.66
CA ASN A 48 3.49 0.16 15.56
C ASN A 48 4.17 -0.33 14.27
N GLU A 49 3.55 -1.30 13.58
CA GLU A 49 4.06 -1.83 12.32
C GLU A 49 3.51 -1.07 11.10
N LEU A 50 2.51 -0.22 11.31
CA LEU A 50 2.01 0.64 10.27
C LEU A 50 3.03 1.74 9.96
N ALA A 51 3.50 1.76 8.72
CA ALA A 51 4.28 2.87 8.21
C ALA A 51 3.34 3.99 7.78
N GLY A 52 3.43 5.13 8.47
CA GLY A 52 2.73 6.34 8.08
C GLY A 52 3.50 7.13 7.01
N PRO A 53 3.09 8.37 6.73
CA PRO A 53 3.74 9.21 5.72
C PRO A 53 5.24 9.40 5.96
N VAL A 54 5.65 9.50 7.22
CA VAL A 54 7.06 9.71 7.59
C VAL A 54 7.86 8.43 7.44
N GLY A 55 7.31 7.29 7.90
CA GLY A 55 7.94 5.98 7.72
C GLY A 55 8.07 5.59 6.23
N THR A 56 7.05 5.89 5.43
CA THR A 56 7.09 5.68 3.97
C THR A 56 8.19 6.53 3.32
N ALA A 57 8.30 7.82 3.67
CA ALA A 57 9.36 8.69 3.16
C ALA A 57 10.75 8.18 3.50
N GLN A 58 10.95 7.68 4.74
CA GLN A 58 12.22 7.05 5.14
C GLN A 58 12.53 5.80 4.33
N ALA A 59 11.56 4.90 4.14
CA ALA A 59 11.73 3.69 3.32
C ALA A 59 12.15 4.03 1.89
N VAL A 60 11.51 5.03 1.27
CA VAL A 60 11.88 5.52 -0.08
C VAL A 60 13.32 6.03 -0.10
N THR A 61 13.70 6.83 0.90
CA THR A 61 15.06 7.39 0.98
C THR A 61 16.11 6.31 1.18
N GLN A 62 15.87 5.33 2.06
CA GLN A 62 16.78 4.22 2.31
C GLN A 62 17.00 3.36 1.07
N VAL A 63 15.93 3.04 0.34
CA VAL A 63 16.03 2.21 -0.87
C VAL A 63 16.69 2.99 -2.00
N ALA A 64 16.44 4.29 -2.13
CA ALA A 64 17.12 5.14 -3.09
C ALA A 64 18.63 5.24 -2.81
N SER A 65 19.02 5.46 -1.54
CA SER A 65 20.43 5.55 -1.14
C SER A 65 21.16 4.21 -1.33
N ALA A 66 20.57 3.09 -0.94
CA ALA A 66 21.14 1.76 -1.16
C ALA A 66 21.34 1.45 -2.66
N GLY A 67 20.42 1.91 -3.51
CA GLY A 67 20.57 1.78 -4.96
C GLY A 67 21.75 2.60 -5.50
N LEU A 68 21.96 3.82 -5.00
CA LEU A 68 23.06 4.70 -5.42
C LEU A 68 24.45 4.16 -5.02
N GLU A 69 24.54 3.42 -3.92
CA GLU A 69 25.78 2.74 -3.51
C GLU A 69 26.19 1.62 -4.49
N SER A 70 25.23 1.01 -5.17
CA SER A 70 25.48 -0.06 -6.14
C SER A 70 25.74 0.48 -7.55
N SER A 71 24.73 1.11 -8.15
CA SER A 71 24.83 1.80 -9.44
C SER A 71 23.64 2.73 -9.65
N PHE A 72 23.79 3.69 -10.56
CA PHE A 72 22.69 4.57 -10.96
C PHE A 72 21.50 3.77 -11.54
N GLY A 73 21.77 2.70 -12.30
CA GLY A 73 20.72 1.83 -12.85
C GLY A 73 19.92 1.11 -11.76
N ASP A 74 20.60 0.63 -10.71
CA ASP A 74 19.97 -0.03 -9.58
C ASP A 74 19.13 0.95 -8.75
N ALA A 75 19.61 2.18 -8.57
CA ALA A 75 18.84 3.24 -7.92
C ALA A 75 17.51 3.52 -8.66
N VAL A 76 17.57 3.65 -9.99
CA VAL A 76 16.36 3.85 -10.81
C VAL A 76 15.41 2.66 -10.70
N ASN A 77 15.90 1.43 -10.80
CA ASN A 77 15.08 0.24 -10.66
C ASN A 77 14.41 0.15 -9.28
N ASN A 78 15.15 0.44 -8.21
CA ASN A 78 14.65 0.43 -6.85
C ASN A 78 13.56 1.48 -6.64
N ILE A 79 13.74 2.69 -7.17
CA ILE A 79 12.71 3.75 -7.10
C ILE A 79 11.46 3.34 -7.88
N LEU A 80 11.62 2.81 -9.09
CA LEU A 80 10.48 2.33 -9.89
C LEU A 80 9.71 1.21 -9.17
N TYR A 81 10.43 0.30 -8.51
CA TYR A 81 9.81 -0.79 -7.75
C TYR A 81 9.01 -0.26 -6.55
N ILE A 82 9.56 0.69 -5.79
CA ILE A 82 8.82 1.33 -4.69
C ILE A 82 7.60 2.10 -5.22
N MET A 83 7.72 2.84 -6.31
CA MET A 83 6.59 3.55 -6.91
C MET A 83 5.47 2.57 -7.32
N LEU A 84 5.82 1.40 -7.85
CA LEU A 84 4.86 0.34 -8.16
C LEU A 84 4.14 -0.15 -6.89
N ILE A 85 4.90 -0.48 -5.83
CA ILE A 85 4.32 -0.94 -4.56
C ILE A 85 3.35 0.10 -3.98
N ILE A 86 3.78 1.36 -3.91
CA ILE A 86 2.95 2.46 -3.39
C ILE A 86 1.68 2.63 -4.23
N SER A 87 1.79 2.60 -5.56
CA SER A 87 0.66 2.76 -6.47
C SER A 87 -0.36 1.62 -6.33
N VAL A 88 0.11 0.38 -6.28
CA VAL A 88 -0.74 -0.80 -6.09
C VAL A 88 -1.42 -0.75 -4.71
N ASN A 89 -0.66 -0.44 -3.66
CA ASN A 89 -1.19 -0.32 -2.31
C ASN A 89 -2.29 0.76 -2.23
N LEU A 90 -2.02 1.94 -2.78
CA LEU A 90 -2.98 3.04 -2.83
C LEU A 90 -4.24 2.65 -3.62
N GLY A 91 -4.10 1.96 -4.75
CA GLY A 91 -5.22 1.46 -5.55
C GLY A 91 -6.09 0.47 -4.78
N ILE A 92 -5.48 -0.49 -4.08
CA ILE A 92 -6.21 -1.48 -3.27
C ILE A 92 -6.92 -0.82 -2.09
N VAL A 93 -6.22 0.06 -1.36
CA VAL A 93 -6.80 0.79 -0.23
C VAL A 93 -7.97 1.63 -0.69
N ASN A 94 -7.88 2.32 -1.83
CA ASN A 94 -8.98 3.11 -2.39
C ASN A 94 -10.19 2.28 -2.80
N LEU A 95 -10.02 1.00 -3.14
CA LEU A 95 -11.11 0.08 -3.45
C LEU A 95 -11.77 -0.54 -2.21
N LEU A 96 -11.22 -0.35 -1.02
CA LEU A 96 -11.84 -0.84 0.21
C LEU A 96 -13.21 -0.15 0.43
N PRO A 97 -14.21 -0.89 0.96
CA PRO A 97 -15.54 -0.37 1.23
C PRO A 97 -15.56 0.56 2.46
N LEU A 98 -14.66 1.54 2.47
CA LEU A 98 -14.51 2.50 3.55
C LEU A 98 -15.07 3.87 3.15
N PRO A 99 -15.74 4.59 4.08
CA PRO A 99 -16.13 5.97 3.85
C PRO A 99 -14.91 6.84 3.50
N ALA A 100 -15.11 7.85 2.68
CA ALA A 100 -14.09 8.75 2.15
C ALA A 100 -13.18 8.18 1.03
N LEU A 101 -13.21 6.88 0.78
CA LEU A 101 -12.51 6.23 -0.33
C LEU A 101 -13.46 5.93 -1.49
N ASP A 102 -12.90 5.66 -2.68
CA ASP A 102 -13.68 5.35 -3.89
C ASP A 102 -14.52 4.09 -3.73
N GLY A 103 -14.00 3.07 -3.03
CA GLY A 103 -14.73 1.85 -2.70
C GLY A 103 -15.99 2.10 -1.88
N GLY A 104 -15.98 3.10 -1.00
CA GLY A 104 -17.18 3.54 -0.27
C GLY A 104 -18.28 4.06 -1.21
N ARG A 105 -17.91 4.79 -2.26
CA ARG A 105 -18.89 5.24 -3.28
C ARG A 105 -19.43 4.08 -4.10
N ILE A 106 -18.59 3.10 -4.43
CA ILE A 106 -19.02 1.87 -5.11
C ILE A 106 -20.07 1.14 -4.26
N VAL A 107 -19.90 1.07 -2.95
CA VAL A 107 -20.90 0.46 -2.04
C VAL A 107 -22.24 1.19 -2.12
N PHE A 108 -22.27 2.53 -2.12
CA PHE A 108 -23.52 3.28 -2.29
C PHE A 108 -24.17 3.01 -3.64
N LEU A 109 -23.39 2.99 -4.73
CA LEU A 109 -23.90 2.65 -6.06
C LEU A 109 -24.47 1.21 -6.12
N LEU A 110 -23.83 0.26 -5.47
CA LEU A 110 -24.35 -1.11 -5.38
C LEU A 110 -25.65 -1.17 -4.58
N ILE A 111 -25.76 -0.43 -3.48
CA ILE A 111 -26.99 -0.32 -2.70
C ILE A 111 -28.12 0.26 -3.57
N GLU A 112 -27.87 1.34 -4.31
CA GLU A 112 -28.84 1.94 -5.22
C GLU A 112 -29.27 0.96 -6.33
N ALA A 113 -28.31 0.21 -6.91
CA ALA A 113 -28.59 -0.78 -7.93
C ALA A 113 -29.48 -1.93 -7.41
N ILE A 114 -29.21 -2.43 -6.19
CA ILE A 114 -29.94 -3.53 -5.57
C ILE A 114 -31.36 -3.07 -5.16
N PHE A 115 -31.46 -1.94 -4.49
CA PHE A 115 -32.74 -1.43 -3.97
C PHE A 115 -33.53 -0.64 -5.01
N ARG A 116 -32.92 -0.35 -6.18
CA ARG A 116 -33.52 0.45 -7.27
C ARG A 116 -34.08 1.80 -6.79
N ARG A 117 -33.48 2.36 -5.76
CA ARG A 117 -33.83 3.66 -5.18
C ARG A 117 -32.55 4.44 -4.88
N PRO A 118 -32.47 5.71 -5.26
CA PRO A 118 -31.31 6.54 -4.97
C PRO A 118 -31.17 6.75 -3.45
N VAL A 119 -29.97 6.63 -2.94
CA VAL A 119 -29.66 7.01 -1.57
C VAL A 119 -29.71 8.54 -1.49
N PRO A 120 -30.41 9.13 -0.51
CA PRO A 120 -30.41 10.58 -0.39
C PRO A 120 -28.99 11.13 -0.19
N ALA A 121 -28.57 12.06 -1.05
CA ALA A 121 -27.22 12.64 -1.10
C ALA A 121 -26.76 13.23 0.26
N ARG A 122 -27.70 13.52 1.15
CA ARG A 122 -27.40 13.98 2.52
C ARG A 122 -26.71 12.90 3.34
N TYR A 123 -27.18 11.65 3.28
CA TYR A 123 -26.58 10.53 4.03
C TYR A 123 -25.21 10.17 3.48
N GLU A 124 -25.08 10.06 2.16
CA GLU A 124 -23.80 9.81 1.52
C GLU A 124 -22.76 10.85 1.95
N ARG A 125 -23.13 12.14 1.92
CA ARG A 125 -22.23 13.24 2.31
C ARG A 125 -21.80 13.15 3.78
N TRP A 126 -22.71 12.83 4.71
CA TRP A 126 -22.38 12.70 6.13
C TRP A 126 -21.49 11.51 6.41
N VAL A 127 -21.74 10.36 5.75
CA VAL A 127 -20.91 9.16 5.89
C VAL A 127 -19.50 9.42 5.35
N HIS A 128 -19.39 10.05 4.19
CA HIS A 128 -18.07 10.40 3.64
C HIS A 128 -17.34 11.45 4.49
N ALA A 129 -18.02 12.47 4.98
CA ALA A 129 -17.40 13.48 5.85
C ALA A 129 -16.92 12.88 7.17
N GLY A 130 -17.74 12.02 7.80
CA GLY A 130 -17.35 11.31 9.02
C GLY A 130 -16.18 10.37 8.81
N GLY A 131 -16.18 9.61 7.71
CA GLY A 131 -15.07 8.74 7.34
C GLY A 131 -13.80 9.50 7.05
N PHE A 132 -13.89 10.66 6.39
CA PHE A 132 -12.75 11.52 6.14
C PHE A 132 -12.15 12.09 7.44
N ALA A 133 -13.01 12.53 8.38
CA ALA A 133 -12.56 12.99 9.69
C ALA A 133 -11.84 11.87 10.47
N LEU A 134 -12.40 10.66 10.46
CA LEU A 134 -11.80 9.48 11.08
C LEU A 134 -10.43 9.16 10.43
N PHE A 135 -10.35 9.20 9.11
CA PHE A 135 -9.12 8.98 8.36
C PHE A 135 -8.04 10.00 8.73
N LEU A 136 -8.40 11.28 8.82
CA LEU A 136 -7.47 12.33 9.26
C LEU A 136 -6.97 12.10 10.68
N CYS A 137 -7.85 11.73 11.62
CA CYS A 137 -7.44 11.37 12.98
C CYS A 137 -6.47 10.20 13.01
N LEU A 138 -6.72 9.16 12.20
CA LEU A 138 -5.83 8.02 12.08
C LEU A 138 -4.48 8.43 11.50
N MET A 139 -4.46 9.24 10.44
CA MET A 139 -3.23 9.74 9.83
C MET A 139 -2.38 10.54 10.82
N VAL A 140 -3.01 11.40 11.63
CA VAL A 140 -2.32 12.14 12.69
C VAL A 140 -1.73 11.18 13.72
N ALA A 141 -2.52 10.20 14.20
CA ALA A 141 -2.06 9.23 15.19
C ALA A 141 -0.86 8.39 14.68
N VAL A 142 -0.93 7.90 13.43
CA VAL A 142 0.16 7.13 12.81
C VAL A 142 1.39 8.00 12.60
N THR A 143 1.22 9.26 12.18
CA THR A 143 2.34 10.19 12.02
C THR A 143 3.05 10.47 13.34
N PHE A 144 2.29 10.65 14.44
CA PHE A 144 2.89 10.79 15.77
C PHE A 144 3.65 9.54 16.19
N ASN A 145 3.10 8.35 15.91
CA ASN A 145 3.78 7.09 16.19
C ASN A 145 5.08 6.94 15.40
N ASP A 146 5.07 7.30 14.10
CA ASP A 146 6.28 7.31 13.25
C ASP A 146 7.37 8.22 13.84
N ILE A 147 6.99 9.45 14.19
CA ILE A 147 7.94 10.43 14.77
C ILE A 147 8.48 9.92 16.11
N ALA A 148 7.60 9.41 16.97
CA ALA A 148 8.01 8.87 18.27
C ALA A 148 9.04 7.74 18.07
N ARG A 149 8.79 6.81 17.15
CA ARG A 149 9.69 5.71 16.82
C ARG A 149 11.06 6.20 16.34
N ILE A 150 11.10 7.24 15.51
CA ILE A 150 12.35 7.82 15.01
C ILE A 150 13.13 8.47 16.16
N VAL A 151 12.45 9.19 17.05
CA VAL A 151 13.09 9.91 18.17
C VAL A 151 13.57 8.94 19.26
N THR A 152 12.84 7.84 19.52
CA THR A 152 13.18 6.86 20.55
C THR A 152 14.15 5.77 20.06
N GLY A 153 14.47 5.71 18.76
CA GLY A 153 15.42 4.74 18.20
C GLY A 153 14.88 3.31 18.20
N GLY A 154 13.55 3.15 18.12
CA GLY A 154 12.86 1.84 18.16
C GLY A 154 12.91 1.08 16.84
#